data_62eebb33ad05d8cd530fbedc73c7f11f
#
_entry.id   62eebb33ad05d8cd530fbedc73c7f11f
#
_cell.length_a   1.000
_cell.length_b   1.000
_cell.length_c   1.000
_cell.angle_alpha   90.00
_cell.angle_beta   90.00
_cell.angle_gamma   90.00
#
_symmetry.space_group_name_H-M   'P 1'
#
loop_
_entity.id
_entity.type
_entity.pdbx_description
1 polymer ?
#
loop_
_entity_poly.entity_id
_entity_poly.type
_entity_poly.pdbx_seq_one_letter_code
_entity_poly.pdbx_strand_id
1 'polypeptide(L)'
;MTAIRTVLLAGLALVGTIAPAFAQETDVIRIGLLGGENETDRLANNQCLIDLMPAALGVKEVKLFPAADYDGVIQGLLGGTLDVAGLGASGYAKIFLADPEAVIPFNTTVQTDGAMGYHSILLARKDSGIDTLEAAKGKTLGYADPDSTSGYLIPLVTLPAETGMPNDDYFSATSFNGGHENNVLALLDHKVDVAVTWTSGVGEYAEGYTSGNVRSMVDKGMLDMEDVTQLWLSPLIPNGPNVMSSKLSKDMQDKVVAFYNSLPSEHPDCFAGIERGEFKGYAPVTPEFYQPIIDARKATIGG
;
A
#
# COMPACT_ATOMS: atom_id res chain seq x y z
N MET A 1 -88.05 7.04 -20.46
CA MET A 1 -87.57 5.82 -19.85
C MET A 1 -86.07 5.73 -20.09
N THR A 2 -85.23 6.22 -19.18
CA THR A 2 -83.78 6.32 -19.37
C THR A 2 -83.10 5.35 -18.41
N ALA A 3 -82.43 4.37 -18.92
CA ALA A 3 -81.73 3.32 -18.18
C ALA A 3 -80.30 3.82 -17.78
N ILE A 4 -80.01 3.90 -16.52
CA ILE A 4 -78.69 4.21 -15.96
C ILE A 4 -77.90 2.90 -15.88
N ARG A 5 -76.79 2.81 -16.58
CA ARG A 5 -75.80 1.71 -16.45
C ARG A 5 -74.74 2.08 -15.45
N THR A 6 -74.72 1.37 -14.31
CA THR A 6 -73.71 1.44 -13.28
C THR A 6 -72.48 0.63 -13.73
N VAL A 7 -71.33 1.29 -13.88
CA VAL A 7 -70.04 0.64 -14.15
C VAL A 7 -69.36 0.41 -12.79
N LEU A 8 -69.13 -0.82 -12.41
CA LEU A 8 -68.28 -1.22 -11.23
C LEU A 8 -66.81 -1.23 -11.73
N LEU A 9 -65.99 -0.36 -11.19
CA LEU A 9 -64.54 -0.41 -11.30
C LEU A 9 -64.02 -1.34 -10.20
N ALA A 10 -63.47 -2.50 -10.57
CA ALA A 10 -62.75 -3.37 -9.71
C ALA A 10 -61.27 -2.89 -9.63
N GLY A 11 -60.86 -2.34 -8.48
CA GLY A 11 -59.48 -1.96 -8.22
C GLY A 11 -58.65 -3.21 -7.89
N LEU A 12 -57.67 -3.51 -8.78
CA LEU A 12 -56.65 -4.54 -8.53
C LEU A 12 -55.58 -3.92 -7.63
N ALA A 13 -55.50 -4.30 -6.37
CA ALA A 13 -54.41 -3.94 -5.48
C ALA A 13 -53.20 -4.84 -5.81
N LEU A 14 -52.15 -4.28 -6.43
CA LEU A 14 -50.86 -4.96 -6.60
C LEU A 14 -50.15 -4.98 -5.22
N VAL A 15 -50.17 -6.12 -4.56
CA VAL A 15 -49.30 -6.36 -3.40
C VAL A 15 -47.93 -6.69 -3.91
N GLY A 16 -47.02 -5.69 -3.92
CA GLY A 16 -45.61 -5.87 -4.24
C GLY A 16 -44.94 -6.66 -3.11
N THR A 17 -44.59 -7.91 -3.36
CA THR A 17 -43.71 -8.71 -2.49
C THR A 17 -42.31 -8.12 -2.55
N ILE A 18 -41.88 -7.43 -1.49
CA ILE A 18 -40.48 -7.07 -1.28
C ILE A 18 -39.76 -8.39 -0.95
N ALA A 19 -39.11 -8.98 -1.95
CA ALA A 19 -38.18 -10.07 -1.72
C ALA A 19 -37.00 -9.52 -0.93
N PRO A 20 -36.57 -10.13 0.19
CA PRO A 20 -35.35 -9.74 0.84
C PRO A 20 -34.19 -9.91 -0.17
N ALA A 21 -33.42 -8.86 -0.41
CA ALA A 21 -32.18 -8.97 -1.12
C ALA A 21 -31.23 -9.80 -0.23
N PHE A 22 -31.09 -11.07 -0.55
CA PHE A 22 -30.03 -11.89 0.02
C PHE A 22 -28.72 -11.28 -0.47
N ALA A 23 -27.93 -10.72 0.46
CA ALA A 23 -26.55 -10.39 0.20
C ALA A 23 -25.89 -11.66 -0.35
N GLN A 24 -25.34 -11.59 -1.56
CA GLN A 24 -24.66 -12.71 -2.18
C GLN A 24 -23.47 -13.06 -1.28
N GLU A 25 -23.48 -14.24 -0.66
CA GLU A 25 -22.36 -14.72 0.14
C GLU A 25 -21.12 -14.73 -0.76
N THR A 26 -20.08 -14.01 -0.32
CA THR A 26 -18.81 -13.97 -1.03
C THR A 26 -18.10 -15.31 -0.80
N ASP A 27 -18.10 -16.17 -1.81
CA ASP A 27 -17.45 -17.49 -1.75
C ASP A 27 -15.92 -17.41 -1.84
N VAL A 28 -15.38 -16.32 -2.41
CA VAL A 28 -13.95 -16.13 -2.70
C VAL A 28 -13.53 -14.73 -2.27
N ILE A 29 -12.45 -14.62 -1.51
CA ILE A 29 -11.78 -13.34 -1.23
C ILE A 29 -10.56 -13.20 -2.15
N ARG A 30 -10.44 -12.06 -2.80
CA ARG A 30 -9.39 -11.73 -3.78
C ARG A 30 -8.47 -10.68 -3.17
N ILE A 31 -7.20 -11.06 -2.93
CA ILE A 31 -6.19 -10.21 -2.29
C ILE A 31 -5.20 -9.72 -3.34
N GLY A 32 -5.08 -8.40 -3.49
CA GLY A 32 -4.09 -7.76 -4.34
C GLY A 32 -2.73 -7.67 -3.66
N LEU A 33 -1.66 -8.03 -4.36
CA LEU A 33 -0.29 -7.86 -3.91
C LEU A 33 0.41 -6.83 -4.79
N LEU A 34 0.93 -5.76 -4.17
CA LEU A 34 1.65 -4.68 -4.88
C LEU A 34 2.85 -5.23 -5.66
N GLY A 35 3.15 -4.61 -6.81
CA GLY A 35 4.34 -4.90 -7.60
C GLY A 35 5.65 -4.44 -6.97
N GLY A 36 6.76 -4.71 -7.66
CA GLY A 36 8.08 -4.14 -7.33
C GLY A 36 9.00 -5.00 -6.51
N GLU A 37 8.64 -6.24 -6.28
CA GLU A 37 9.46 -7.30 -5.70
C GLU A 37 9.34 -8.57 -6.52
N ASN A 38 10.21 -9.53 -6.25
CA ASN A 38 10.10 -10.85 -6.87
C ASN A 38 8.71 -11.47 -6.60
N GLU A 39 8.02 -11.89 -7.65
CA GLU A 39 6.67 -12.45 -7.54
C GLU A 39 6.62 -13.71 -6.69
N THR A 40 7.64 -14.57 -6.80
CA THR A 40 7.73 -15.80 -6.00
C THR A 40 7.80 -15.48 -4.51
N ASP A 41 8.60 -14.47 -4.12
CA ASP A 41 8.71 -14.04 -2.73
C ASP A 41 7.40 -13.45 -2.22
N ARG A 42 6.73 -12.61 -3.05
CA ARG A 42 5.42 -12.03 -2.70
C ARG A 42 4.37 -13.10 -2.45
N LEU A 43 4.32 -14.11 -3.31
CA LEU A 43 3.39 -15.23 -3.13
C LEU A 43 3.75 -16.05 -1.89
N ALA A 44 5.02 -16.38 -1.68
CA ALA A 44 5.49 -17.15 -0.52
C ALA A 44 5.19 -16.44 0.81
N ASN A 45 5.47 -15.13 0.90
CA ASN A 45 5.22 -14.32 2.09
C ASN A 45 3.74 -14.19 2.45
N ASN A 46 2.83 -14.36 1.48
CA ASN A 46 1.39 -14.25 1.67
C ASN A 46 0.67 -15.61 1.61
N GLN A 47 1.39 -16.74 1.46
CA GLN A 47 0.80 -18.08 1.37
C GLN A 47 -0.10 -18.40 2.57
N CYS A 48 0.30 -17.97 3.77
CA CYS A 48 -0.48 -18.19 4.98
C CYS A 48 -1.91 -17.61 4.93
N LEU A 49 -2.15 -16.56 4.13
CA LEU A 49 -3.50 -16.03 3.93
C LEU A 49 -4.41 -17.03 3.22
N ILE A 50 -3.88 -17.76 2.22
CA ILE A 50 -4.60 -18.82 1.53
C ILE A 50 -4.96 -19.95 2.51
N ASP A 51 -4.05 -20.26 3.43
CA ASP A 51 -4.19 -21.40 4.34
C ASP A 51 -5.13 -21.08 5.52
N LEU A 52 -5.11 -19.85 6.04
CA LEU A 52 -5.79 -19.47 7.29
C LEU A 52 -7.12 -18.74 7.08
N MET A 53 -7.19 -17.79 6.14
CA MET A 53 -8.38 -16.93 5.97
C MET A 53 -9.65 -17.70 5.59
N PRO A 54 -9.65 -18.75 4.74
CA PRO A 54 -10.90 -19.43 4.38
C PRO A 54 -11.70 -19.90 5.60
N ALA A 55 -11.04 -20.52 6.57
CA ALA A 55 -11.69 -21.00 7.79
C ALA A 55 -12.14 -19.84 8.69
N ALA A 56 -11.31 -18.79 8.83
CA ALA A 56 -11.61 -17.63 9.68
C ALA A 56 -12.81 -16.82 9.14
N LEU A 57 -12.90 -16.65 7.82
CA LEU A 57 -13.95 -15.85 7.19
C LEU A 57 -15.21 -16.66 6.87
N GLY A 58 -15.12 -18.00 6.80
CA GLY A 58 -16.20 -18.88 6.36
C GLY A 58 -16.41 -18.82 4.85
N VAL A 59 -15.36 -18.58 4.06
CA VAL A 59 -15.36 -18.59 2.59
C VAL A 59 -14.76 -19.89 2.04
N LYS A 60 -15.02 -20.19 0.76
CA LYS A 60 -14.49 -21.39 0.13
C LYS A 60 -13.00 -21.27 -0.22
N GLU A 61 -12.58 -20.07 -0.61
CA GLU A 61 -11.25 -19.85 -1.18
C GLU A 61 -10.77 -18.41 -0.94
N VAL A 62 -9.45 -18.26 -0.79
CA VAL A 62 -8.73 -17.00 -0.86
C VAL A 62 -7.76 -17.08 -2.03
N LYS A 63 -7.73 -16.04 -2.88
CA LYS A 63 -6.83 -15.95 -4.04
C LYS A 63 -5.93 -14.75 -3.94
N LEU A 64 -4.63 -14.96 -4.19
CA LEU A 64 -3.65 -13.89 -4.31
C LEU A 64 -3.51 -13.45 -5.76
N PHE A 65 -3.48 -12.15 -5.98
CA PHE A 65 -3.31 -11.52 -7.30
C PHE A 65 -2.09 -10.61 -7.29
N PRO A 66 -0.89 -11.14 -7.64
CA PRO A 66 0.29 -10.32 -7.76
C PRO A 66 0.16 -9.39 -8.98
N ALA A 67 0.20 -8.09 -8.77
CA ALA A 67 0.20 -7.11 -9.84
C ALA A 67 1.63 -6.82 -10.33
N ALA A 68 1.76 -6.35 -11.57
CA ALA A 68 3.05 -5.94 -12.12
C ALA A 68 3.54 -4.64 -11.48
N ASP A 69 2.62 -3.74 -11.15
CA ASP A 69 2.84 -2.42 -10.57
C ASP A 69 1.77 -2.09 -9.52
N TYR A 70 1.86 -0.90 -8.92
CA TYR A 70 0.91 -0.45 -7.90
C TYR A 70 -0.45 -0.11 -8.51
N ASP A 71 -0.48 0.42 -9.74
CA ASP A 71 -1.74 0.79 -10.41
C ASP A 71 -2.63 -0.43 -10.65
N GLY A 72 -2.07 -1.59 -10.96
CA GLY A 72 -2.83 -2.83 -11.13
C GLY A 72 -3.67 -3.19 -9.89
N VAL A 73 -3.14 -3.01 -8.67
CA VAL A 73 -3.90 -3.23 -7.43
C VAL A 73 -4.94 -2.12 -7.22
N ILE A 74 -4.57 -0.87 -7.46
CA ILE A 74 -5.46 0.30 -7.32
C ILE A 74 -6.67 0.15 -8.25
N GLN A 75 -6.46 -0.15 -9.53
CA GLN A 75 -7.54 -0.37 -10.50
C GLN A 75 -8.37 -1.61 -10.15
N GLY A 76 -7.74 -2.67 -9.63
CA GLY A 76 -8.42 -3.87 -9.18
C GLY A 76 -9.42 -3.59 -8.04
N LEU A 77 -9.03 -2.75 -7.06
CA LEU A 77 -9.90 -2.33 -5.95
C LEU A 77 -11.03 -1.41 -6.45
N LEU A 78 -10.72 -0.39 -7.26
CA LEU A 78 -11.71 0.53 -7.84
C LEU A 78 -12.71 -0.21 -8.73
N GLY A 79 -12.23 -1.14 -9.56
CA GLY A 79 -13.05 -1.96 -10.45
C GLY A 79 -13.82 -3.08 -9.76
N GLY A 80 -13.53 -3.37 -8.47
CA GLY A 80 -14.18 -4.45 -7.71
C GLY A 80 -13.73 -5.86 -8.12
N THR A 81 -12.56 -5.99 -8.75
CA THR A 81 -11.92 -7.28 -9.07
C THR A 81 -11.02 -7.77 -7.93
N LEU A 82 -10.69 -6.90 -6.98
CA LEU A 82 -10.00 -7.21 -5.73
C LEU A 82 -10.88 -6.81 -4.53
N ASP A 83 -10.71 -7.53 -3.43
CA ASP A 83 -11.49 -7.34 -2.21
C ASP A 83 -10.67 -6.76 -1.06
N VAL A 84 -9.39 -7.14 -0.95
CA VAL A 84 -8.46 -6.72 0.12
C VAL A 84 -7.09 -6.44 -0.47
N ALA A 85 -6.36 -5.47 0.05
CA ALA A 85 -4.95 -5.25 -0.23
C ALA A 85 -4.27 -4.42 0.86
N GLY A 86 -2.95 -4.62 1.02
CA GLY A 86 -2.08 -3.64 1.68
C GLY A 86 -1.62 -2.59 0.68
N LEU A 87 -1.69 -1.30 1.03
CA LEU A 87 -1.33 -0.19 0.15
C LEU A 87 -0.31 0.73 0.84
N GLY A 88 0.51 1.41 0.04
CA GLY A 88 1.14 2.64 0.51
C GLY A 88 0.09 3.75 0.67
N ALA A 89 0.31 4.70 1.57
CA ALA A 89 -0.62 5.81 1.82
C ALA A 89 -0.93 6.64 0.56
N SER A 90 0.03 6.77 -0.39
CA SER A 90 -0.16 7.45 -1.68
C SER A 90 -1.10 6.66 -2.61
N GLY A 91 -0.96 5.32 -2.67
CA GLY A 91 -1.89 4.46 -3.42
C GLY A 91 -3.32 4.54 -2.86
N TYR A 92 -3.46 4.51 -1.52
CA TYR A 92 -4.73 4.77 -0.86
C TYR A 92 -5.29 6.16 -1.21
N ALA A 93 -4.46 7.22 -1.16
CA ALA A 93 -4.87 8.57 -1.52
C ALA A 93 -5.37 8.66 -2.97
N LYS A 94 -4.76 7.92 -3.91
CA LYS A 94 -5.22 7.84 -5.32
C LYS A 94 -6.62 7.25 -5.42
N ILE A 95 -6.89 6.16 -4.69
CA ILE A 95 -8.24 5.57 -4.63
C ILE A 95 -9.22 6.56 -4.02
N PHE A 96 -8.89 7.16 -2.87
CA PHE A 96 -9.76 8.10 -2.16
C PHE A 96 -10.12 9.33 -3.01
N LEU A 97 -9.18 9.85 -3.79
CA LEU A 97 -9.42 10.99 -4.69
C LEU A 97 -10.28 10.61 -5.91
N ALA A 98 -10.23 9.35 -6.35
CA ALA A 98 -11.06 8.85 -7.45
C ALA A 98 -12.47 8.49 -6.97
N ASP A 99 -12.58 7.77 -5.85
CA ASP A 99 -13.82 7.38 -5.22
C ASP A 99 -13.58 7.16 -3.70
N PRO A 100 -13.96 8.12 -2.84
CA PRO A 100 -13.72 8.04 -1.40
C PRO A 100 -14.50 6.91 -0.71
N GLU A 101 -15.49 6.33 -1.38
CA GLU A 101 -16.30 5.23 -0.85
C GLU A 101 -15.88 3.85 -1.39
N ALA A 102 -14.90 3.76 -2.30
CA ALA A 102 -14.51 2.51 -2.94
C ALA A 102 -13.95 1.48 -1.95
N VAL A 103 -13.13 1.94 -1.01
CA VAL A 103 -12.46 1.07 -0.03
C VAL A 103 -12.53 1.65 1.39
N ILE A 104 -12.42 0.76 2.36
CA ILE A 104 -12.36 1.09 3.80
C ILE A 104 -10.95 0.77 4.29
N PRO A 105 -10.14 1.76 4.73
CA PRO A 105 -8.91 1.50 5.46
C PRO A 105 -9.28 1.01 6.85
N PHE A 106 -8.68 -0.11 7.31
CA PHE A 106 -9.10 -0.70 8.57
C PHE A 106 -8.01 -0.82 9.61
N ASN A 107 -6.76 -1.02 9.21
CA ASN A 107 -5.62 -1.00 10.11
C ASN A 107 -4.33 -0.60 9.39
N THR A 108 -3.30 -0.34 10.18
CA THR A 108 -1.92 -0.10 9.73
C THR A 108 -0.95 -0.72 10.72
N THR A 109 0.28 -0.97 10.30
CA THR A 109 1.34 -1.50 11.16
C THR A 109 1.79 -0.50 12.20
N VAL A 110 2.21 -1.02 13.36
CA VAL A 110 2.84 -0.27 14.45
C VAL A 110 4.28 -0.75 14.58
N GLN A 111 5.24 0.14 14.49
CA GLN A 111 6.67 -0.15 14.64
C GLN A 111 6.99 -0.65 16.06
N THR A 112 8.15 -1.25 16.24
CA THR A 112 8.58 -1.80 17.53
C THR A 112 8.68 -0.74 18.63
N ASP A 113 8.96 0.53 18.27
CA ASP A 113 8.97 1.68 19.17
C ASP A 113 7.57 2.27 19.45
N GLY A 114 6.55 1.81 18.73
CA GLY A 114 5.16 2.27 18.85
C GLY A 114 4.75 3.33 17.82
N ALA A 115 5.64 3.77 16.93
CA ALA A 115 5.29 4.69 15.85
C ALA A 115 4.37 4.02 14.83
N MET A 116 3.40 4.79 14.29
CA MET A 116 2.55 4.37 13.18
C MET A 116 3.04 4.99 11.87
N GLY A 117 4.36 4.99 11.69
CA GLY A 117 4.99 5.63 10.55
C GLY A 117 6.36 5.04 10.25
N TYR A 118 6.91 5.47 9.14
CA TYR A 118 8.19 5.04 8.57
C TYR A 118 8.83 6.19 7.79
N HIS A 119 9.94 5.95 7.13
CA HIS A 119 10.68 6.98 6.40
C HIS A 119 10.99 6.56 4.96
N SER A 120 10.98 7.55 4.06
CA SER A 120 11.71 7.47 2.81
C SER A 120 13.19 7.71 3.09
N ILE A 121 14.05 6.94 2.44
CA ILE A 121 15.51 7.05 2.55
C ILE A 121 16.10 7.20 1.14
N LEU A 122 17.04 8.13 0.97
CA LEU A 122 17.83 8.27 -0.26
C LEU A 122 19.18 7.62 -0.04
N LEU A 123 19.52 6.67 -0.88
CA LEU A 123 20.77 5.92 -0.85
C LEU A 123 21.64 6.25 -2.05
N ALA A 124 22.96 6.28 -1.84
CA ALA A 124 24.00 6.22 -2.88
C ALA A 124 24.89 5.02 -2.63
N ARG A 125 25.60 4.54 -3.67
CA ARG A 125 26.66 3.57 -3.47
C ARG A 125 27.86 4.24 -2.80
N LYS A 126 28.52 3.54 -1.90
CA LYS A 126 29.68 4.04 -1.15
C LYS A 126 30.90 4.28 -2.07
N ASP A 127 31.03 3.46 -3.11
CA ASP A 127 32.10 3.57 -4.12
C ASP A 127 31.90 4.73 -5.11
N SER A 128 30.73 5.36 -5.13
CA SER A 128 30.38 6.46 -6.03
C SER A 128 31.03 7.81 -5.64
N GLY A 129 31.47 7.93 -4.39
CA GLY A 129 31.94 9.21 -3.82
C GLY A 129 30.82 10.24 -3.58
N ILE A 130 29.54 9.80 -3.60
CA ILE A 130 28.39 10.63 -3.28
C ILE A 130 28.05 10.41 -1.80
N ASP A 131 28.59 11.26 -0.93
CA ASP A 131 28.48 11.11 0.52
C ASP A 131 27.47 12.07 1.17
N THR A 132 26.98 13.05 0.42
CA THR A 132 26.01 14.04 0.89
C THR A 132 24.94 14.31 -0.16
N LEU A 133 23.81 14.89 0.28
CA LEU A 133 22.75 15.28 -0.64
C LEU A 133 23.26 16.31 -1.67
N GLU A 134 24.14 17.25 -1.27
CA GLU A 134 24.74 18.23 -2.18
C GLU A 134 25.59 17.57 -3.27
N ALA A 135 26.32 16.49 -2.97
CA ALA A 135 27.09 15.74 -3.93
C ALA A 135 26.21 14.97 -4.94
N ALA A 136 24.94 14.77 -4.62
CA ALA A 136 23.97 14.15 -5.52
C ALA A 136 23.43 15.13 -6.59
N LYS A 137 23.76 16.43 -6.52
CA LYS A 137 23.33 17.42 -7.51
C LYS A 137 23.87 17.06 -8.91
N GLY A 138 22.98 17.08 -9.90
CA GLY A 138 23.31 16.71 -11.31
C GLY A 138 23.51 15.22 -11.54
N LYS A 139 23.21 14.36 -10.55
CA LYS A 139 23.23 12.91 -10.66
C LYS A 139 21.87 12.37 -11.10
N THR A 140 21.80 11.09 -11.42
CA THR A 140 20.53 10.44 -11.79
C THR A 140 19.84 9.89 -10.56
N LEU A 141 18.51 10.13 -10.45
CA LEU A 141 17.68 9.67 -9.34
C LEU A 141 16.73 8.55 -9.79
N GLY A 142 16.78 7.42 -9.10
CA GLY A 142 15.80 6.35 -9.21
C GLY A 142 14.64 6.53 -8.25
N TYR A 143 13.40 6.50 -8.79
CA TYR A 143 12.15 6.36 -8.05
C TYR A 143 11.65 4.92 -8.13
N ALA A 144 10.84 4.50 -7.15
CA ALA A 144 10.29 3.15 -7.10
C ALA A 144 9.12 2.98 -8.08
N ASP A 145 7.97 3.60 -7.77
CA ASP A 145 6.72 3.49 -8.52
C ASP A 145 5.95 4.82 -8.41
N PRO A 146 5.25 5.30 -9.47
CA PRO A 146 4.51 6.55 -9.45
C PRO A 146 3.43 6.65 -8.36
N ASP A 147 2.92 5.52 -7.88
CA ASP A 147 1.90 5.45 -6.84
C ASP A 147 2.50 5.17 -5.44
N SER A 148 3.84 5.03 -5.34
CA SER A 148 4.52 4.84 -4.07
C SER A 148 4.55 6.11 -3.23
N THR A 149 4.36 5.96 -1.92
CA THR A 149 4.48 7.07 -0.94
C THR A 149 5.94 7.46 -0.77
N SER A 150 6.76 6.57 -0.21
CA SER A 150 8.18 6.81 0.09
C SER A 150 9.09 6.70 -1.13
N GLY A 151 8.67 5.93 -2.15
CA GLY A 151 9.43 5.75 -3.37
C GLY A 151 9.18 6.81 -4.44
N TYR A 152 8.24 7.75 -4.20
CA TYR A 152 7.98 8.82 -5.15
C TYR A 152 7.36 10.07 -4.50
N LEU A 153 6.12 10.00 -3.97
CA LEU A 153 5.36 11.19 -3.56
C LEU A 153 6.12 12.01 -2.51
N ILE A 154 6.62 11.39 -1.46
CA ILE A 154 7.32 12.11 -0.38
C ILE A 154 8.64 12.70 -0.85
N PRO A 155 9.55 11.97 -1.51
CA PRO A 155 10.73 12.58 -2.11
C PRO A 155 10.42 13.74 -3.06
N LEU A 156 9.34 13.61 -3.86
CA LEU A 156 8.92 14.65 -4.80
C LEU A 156 8.57 15.98 -4.09
N VAL A 157 7.86 15.89 -2.96
CA VAL A 157 7.37 17.09 -2.27
C VAL A 157 8.31 17.60 -1.15
N THR A 158 9.24 16.78 -0.66
CA THR A 158 10.08 17.15 0.49
C THR A 158 11.53 17.43 0.12
N LEU A 159 12.15 16.72 -0.82
CA LEU A 159 13.52 17.02 -1.26
C LEU A 159 13.71 18.47 -1.77
N PRO A 160 12.75 19.11 -2.46
CA PRO A 160 12.89 20.51 -2.84
C PRO A 160 13.13 21.48 -1.69
N ALA A 161 12.62 21.19 -0.48
CA ALA A 161 12.88 22.02 0.70
C ALA A 161 14.33 21.90 1.19
N GLU A 162 14.95 20.73 1.01
CA GLU A 162 16.34 20.47 1.40
C GLU A 162 17.34 20.95 0.33
N THR A 163 16.98 20.80 -0.96
CA THR A 163 17.86 21.10 -2.09
C THR A 163 17.71 22.53 -2.62
N GLY A 164 16.63 23.22 -2.24
CA GLY A 164 16.33 24.57 -2.69
C GLY A 164 15.77 24.67 -4.12
N MET A 165 15.48 23.53 -4.78
CA MET A 165 14.94 23.50 -6.15
C MET A 165 14.12 22.21 -6.41
N PRO A 166 13.24 22.19 -7.44
CA PRO A 166 12.53 20.99 -7.85
C PRO A 166 13.49 19.84 -8.20
N ASN A 167 13.05 18.59 -7.99
CA ASN A 167 13.89 17.41 -8.25
C ASN A 167 14.35 17.32 -9.71
N ASP A 168 13.51 17.69 -10.68
CA ASP A 168 13.84 17.66 -12.12
C ASP A 168 14.91 18.71 -12.50
N ASP A 169 15.09 19.76 -11.68
CA ASP A 169 16.15 20.76 -11.84
C ASP A 169 17.42 20.38 -11.04
N TYR A 170 17.25 19.63 -9.95
CA TYR A 170 18.34 19.21 -9.08
C TYR A 170 19.10 18.00 -9.63
N PHE A 171 18.37 16.98 -10.08
CA PHE A 171 18.92 15.78 -10.69
C PHE A 171 19.00 15.93 -12.20
N SER A 172 20.01 15.31 -12.83
CA SER A 172 20.18 15.36 -14.29
C SER A 172 19.12 14.56 -15.05
N ALA A 173 18.58 13.50 -14.42
CA ALA A 173 17.49 12.70 -14.93
C ALA A 173 16.84 11.93 -13.77
N THR A 174 15.57 11.58 -13.95
CA THR A 174 14.82 10.71 -13.03
C THR A 174 14.25 9.50 -13.78
N SER A 175 14.11 8.37 -13.11
CA SER A 175 13.51 7.16 -13.69
C SER A 175 12.70 6.40 -12.67
N PHE A 176 11.63 5.72 -13.10
CA PHE A 176 10.91 4.73 -12.30
C PHE A 176 11.44 3.33 -12.61
N ASN A 177 11.79 2.57 -11.57
CA ASN A 177 12.40 1.26 -11.71
C ASN A 177 11.47 0.10 -11.34
N GLY A 178 10.16 0.37 -11.17
CA GLY A 178 9.10 -0.63 -11.01
C GLY A 178 8.94 -1.16 -9.58
N GLY A 179 9.46 -0.45 -8.55
CA GLY A 179 9.28 -0.77 -7.14
C GLY A 179 10.54 -0.61 -6.31
N HIS A 180 10.42 -0.79 -5.01
CA HIS A 180 11.50 -0.46 -4.07
C HIS A 180 12.73 -1.37 -4.21
N GLU A 181 12.54 -2.68 -4.27
CA GLU A 181 13.63 -3.65 -4.45
C GLU A 181 14.35 -3.42 -5.78
N ASN A 182 13.59 -3.32 -6.87
CA ASN A 182 14.15 -3.06 -8.19
C ASN A 182 14.89 -1.72 -8.26
N ASN A 183 14.43 -0.69 -7.55
CA ASN A 183 15.09 0.61 -7.52
C ASN A 183 16.44 0.56 -6.81
N VAL A 184 16.55 -0.18 -5.69
CA VAL A 184 17.83 -0.39 -5.01
C VAL A 184 18.75 -1.28 -5.86
N LEU A 185 18.23 -2.30 -6.53
CA LEU A 185 19.03 -3.10 -7.49
C LEU A 185 19.54 -2.23 -8.65
N ALA A 186 18.74 -1.29 -9.17
CA ALA A 186 19.20 -0.35 -10.19
C ALA A 186 20.33 0.56 -9.69
N LEU A 187 20.33 0.93 -8.39
CA LEU A 187 21.44 1.64 -7.76
C LEU A 187 22.71 0.76 -7.71
N LEU A 188 22.58 -0.47 -7.22
CA LEU A 188 23.71 -1.41 -7.10
C LEU A 188 24.26 -1.80 -8.46
N ASP A 189 23.41 -1.91 -9.48
CA ASP A 189 23.79 -2.17 -10.88
C ASP A 189 24.34 -0.95 -11.64
N HIS A 190 24.58 0.19 -10.98
CA HIS A 190 25.06 1.45 -11.58
C HIS A 190 24.14 2.04 -12.67
N LYS A 191 22.84 1.71 -12.67
CA LYS A 191 21.84 2.26 -13.62
C LYS A 191 21.37 3.64 -13.20
N VAL A 192 21.41 3.92 -11.89
CA VAL A 192 21.14 5.24 -11.28
C VAL A 192 22.24 5.55 -10.26
N ASP A 193 22.47 6.83 -9.99
CA ASP A 193 23.50 7.27 -9.05
C ASP A 193 22.99 7.26 -7.61
N VAL A 194 21.72 7.63 -7.42
CA VAL A 194 21.02 7.61 -6.13
C VAL A 194 19.63 7.01 -6.29
N ALA A 195 19.12 6.35 -5.25
CA ALA A 195 17.82 5.71 -5.28
C ALA A 195 17.04 5.94 -3.99
N VAL A 196 15.74 6.23 -4.10
CA VAL A 196 14.84 6.29 -2.95
C VAL A 196 14.25 4.92 -2.65
N THR A 197 14.17 4.60 -1.35
CA THR A 197 13.46 3.42 -0.87
C THR A 197 12.82 3.73 0.48
N TRP A 198 12.57 2.72 1.33
CA TRP A 198 11.96 2.94 2.63
C TRP A 198 12.56 2.08 3.74
N THR A 199 12.45 2.61 4.96
CA THR A 199 12.92 1.99 6.20
C THR A 199 12.07 2.41 7.38
N SER A 200 12.04 1.61 8.44
CA SER A 200 11.40 2.01 9.70
C SER A 200 12.06 3.23 10.34
N GLY A 201 13.37 3.41 10.14
CA GLY A 201 14.18 4.37 10.90
C GLY A 201 14.40 3.96 12.36
N VAL A 202 13.93 2.77 12.76
CA VAL A 202 14.08 2.20 14.12
C VAL A 202 15.23 1.18 14.10
N GLY A 203 16.09 1.21 15.09
CA GLY A 203 17.31 0.37 15.15
C GLY A 203 18.51 1.03 14.47
N GLU A 204 19.53 0.24 14.16
CA GLU A 204 20.81 0.74 13.66
C GLU A 204 20.84 0.73 12.12
N TYR A 205 21.32 1.83 11.52
CA TYR A 205 21.52 1.92 10.07
C TYR A 205 22.38 0.78 9.52
N ALA A 206 23.49 0.46 10.21
CA ALA A 206 24.42 -0.57 9.78
C ALA A 206 23.79 -1.97 9.70
N GLU A 207 22.70 -2.19 10.40
CA GLU A 207 21.93 -3.46 10.37
C GLU A 207 20.75 -3.42 9.39
N GLY A 208 20.50 -2.28 8.71
CA GLY A 208 19.36 -2.10 7.80
C GLY A 208 18.05 -1.77 8.52
N TYR A 209 18.14 -1.31 9.80
CA TYR A 209 16.99 -1.02 10.66
C TYR A 209 16.17 -2.29 11.03
N THR A 210 14.96 -2.12 11.59
CA THR A 210 14.13 -3.25 12.05
C THR A 210 13.11 -3.72 11.03
N SER A 211 12.71 -2.85 10.09
CA SER A 211 11.73 -3.18 9.04
C SER A 211 11.87 -2.27 7.82
N GLY A 212 11.25 -2.65 6.73
CA GLY A 212 11.27 -1.90 5.48
C GLY A 212 11.98 -2.62 4.35
N ASN A 213 12.02 -1.98 3.17
CA ASN A 213 12.70 -2.58 2.02
C ASN A 213 14.20 -2.76 2.26
N VAL A 214 14.84 -1.80 2.96
CA VAL A 214 16.27 -1.92 3.32
C VAL A 214 16.50 -3.18 4.14
N ARG A 215 15.75 -3.38 5.24
CA ARG A 215 15.83 -4.59 6.08
C ARG A 215 15.57 -5.86 5.28
N SER A 216 14.49 -5.87 4.50
CA SER A 216 14.12 -7.03 3.69
C SER A 216 15.23 -7.44 2.70
N MET A 217 15.89 -6.48 2.06
CA MET A 217 17.00 -6.78 1.13
C MET A 217 18.26 -7.25 1.85
N VAL A 218 18.54 -6.74 3.06
CA VAL A 218 19.63 -7.23 3.92
C VAL A 218 19.36 -8.68 4.33
N ASP A 219 18.16 -9.01 4.79
CA ASP A 219 17.77 -10.37 5.18
C ASP A 219 17.86 -11.38 4.03
N LYS A 220 17.57 -10.92 2.80
CA LYS A 220 17.72 -11.71 1.58
C LYS A 220 19.18 -11.83 1.09
N GLY A 221 20.12 -11.11 1.71
CA GLY A 221 21.51 -11.03 1.23
C GLY A 221 21.67 -10.30 -0.11
N MET A 222 20.71 -9.44 -0.47
CA MET A 222 20.71 -8.65 -1.71
C MET A 222 21.31 -7.25 -1.52
N LEU A 223 21.45 -6.79 -0.29
CA LEU A 223 22.02 -5.49 0.08
C LEU A 223 22.97 -5.68 1.26
N ASP A 224 24.20 -5.19 1.13
CA ASP A 224 25.09 -4.98 2.26
C ASP A 224 25.07 -3.48 2.61
N MET A 225 24.84 -3.15 3.88
CA MET A 225 24.82 -1.77 4.34
C MET A 225 26.21 -1.10 4.29
N GLU A 226 27.28 -1.89 4.16
CA GLU A 226 28.62 -1.36 3.89
C GLU A 226 28.79 -0.84 2.47
N ASP A 227 27.95 -1.27 1.52
CA ASP A 227 28.02 -0.85 0.10
C ASP A 227 27.25 0.44 -0.19
N VAL A 228 26.46 0.93 0.75
CA VAL A 228 25.60 2.11 0.55
C VAL A 228 25.79 3.17 1.64
N THR A 229 25.47 4.40 1.28
CA THR A 229 25.47 5.58 2.18
C THR A 229 24.08 6.20 2.17
N GLN A 230 23.55 6.50 3.35
CA GLN A 230 22.32 7.26 3.51
C GLN A 230 22.62 8.76 3.30
N LEU A 231 22.01 9.35 2.28
CA LEU A 231 22.15 10.77 1.97
C LEU A 231 21.07 11.64 2.63
N TRP A 232 19.88 11.05 2.80
CA TRP A 232 18.70 11.73 3.32
C TRP A 232 17.72 10.75 3.93
N LEU A 233 16.98 11.22 4.92
CA LEU A 233 15.85 10.53 5.55
C LEU A 233 14.68 11.52 5.66
N SER A 234 13.51 11.14 5.19
CA SER A 234 12.31 11.98 5.22
C SER A 234 11.82 12.24 6.65
N PRO A 235 10.99 13.26 6.89
CA PRO A 235 10.09 13.26 8.03
C PRO A 235 9.28 11.96 8.12
N LEU A 236 8.70 11.68 9.30
CA LEU A 236 7.87 10.49 9.51
C LEU A 236 6.65 10.50 8.58
N ILE A 237 6.45 9.40 7.87
CA ILE A 237 5.35 9.16 6.92
C ILE A 237 4.37 8.19 7.58
N PRO A 238 3.04 8.38 7.52
CA PRO A 238 2.11 7.37 8.03
C PRO A 238 2.31 6.02 7.32
N ASN A 239 2.39 4.93 8.09
CA ASN A 239 2.38 3.58 7.52
C ASN A 239 1.14 3.38 6.65
N GLY A 240 1.29 2.65 5.55
CA GLY A 240 0.19 2.41 4.62
C GLY A 240 -0.95 1.58 5.23
N PRO A 241 -2.20 1.76 4.76
CA PRO A 241 -3.32 0.98 5.25
C PRO A 241 -3.40 -0.41 4.65
N ASN A 242 -3.89 -1.37 5.41
CA ASN A 242 -4.66 -2.45 4.87
C ASN A 242 -6.06 -1.93 4.56
N VAL A 243 -6.55 -2.19 3.36
CA VAL A 243 -7.86 -1.75 2.87
C VAL A 243 -8.70 -2.94 2.42
N MET A 244 -10.02 -2.77 2.51
CA MET A 244 -10.97 -3.72 1.94
C MET A 244 -12.03 -2.99 1.12
N SER A 245 -12.60 -3.67 0.13
CA SER A 245 -13.70 -3.16 -0.67
C SER A 245 -14.92 -2.84 0.22
N SER A 246 -15.48 -1.66 0.07
CA SER A 246 -16.72 -1.26 0.76
C SER A 246 -17.94 -2.09 0.37
N LYS A 247 -17.86 -2.81 -0.76
CA LYS A 247 -18.92 -3.70 -1.25
C LYS A 247 -19.03 -5.02 -0.51
N LEU A 248 -18.04 -5.39 0.32
CA LEU A 248 -18.14 -6.55 1.20
C LEU A 248 -19.27 -6.33 2.23
N SER A 249 -19.98 -7.40 2.57
CA SER A 249 -21.01 -7.31 3.62
C SER A 249 -20.37 -6.90 4.95
N LYS A 250 -21.16 -6.25 5.84
CA LYS A 250 -20.65 -5.82 7.14
C LYS A 250 -20.08 -6.98 7.97
N ASP A 251 -20.72 -8.15 7.91
CA ASP A 251 -20.23 -9.38 8.55
C ASP A 251 -18.85 -9.79 8.00
N MET A 252 -18.67 -9.72 6.67
CA MET A 252 -17.39 -10.04 6.04
C MET A 252 -16.32 -9.00 6.40
N GLN A 253 -16.66 -7.70 6.41
CA GLN A 253 -15.75 -6.64 6.85
C GLN A 253 -15.25 -6.89 8.28
N ASP A 254 -16.16 -7.21 9.19
CA ASP A 254 -15.83 -7.47 10.61
C ASP A 254 -14.92 -8.70 10.75
N LYS A 255 -15.16 -9.76 9.98
CA LYS A 255 -14.31 -10.96 9.96
C LYS A 255 -12.92 -10.67 9.40
N VAL A 256 -12.80 -9.88 8.31
CA VAL A 256 -11.51 -9.47 7.76
C VAL A 256 -10.71 -8.68 8.80
N VAL A 257 -11.32 -7.69 9.46
CA VAL A 257 -10.66 -6.91 10.52
C VAL A 257 -10.22 -7.80 11.67
N ALA A 258 -11.10 -8.70 12.13
CA ALA A 258 -10.79 -9.61 13.24
C ALA A 258 -9.61 -10.54 12.88
N PHE A 259 -9.61 -11.10 11.67
CA PHE A 259 -8.54 -11.97 11.19
C PHE A 259 -7.19 -11.24 11.16
N TYR A 260 -7.09 -10.09 10.48
CA TYR A 260 -5.83 -9.35 10.42
C TYR A 260 -5.34 -8.96 11.82
N ASN A 261 -6.22 -8.49 12.68
CA ASN A 261 -5.84 -8.07 14.04
C ASN A 261 -5.40 -9.26 14.94
N SER A 262 -5.79 -10.48 14.61
CA SER A 262 -5.33 -11.68 15.34
C SER A 262 -3.95 -12.16 14.91
N LEU A 263 -3.49 -11.84 13.69
CA LEU A 263 -2.23 -12.35 13.13
C LEU A 263 -1.01 -12.12 14.03
N PRO A 264 -0.79 -10.93 14.62
CA PRO A 264 0.42 -10.71 15.43
C PRO A 264 0.53 -11.65 16.64
N SER A 265 -0.60 -12.06 17.23
CA SER A 265 -0.64 -12.89 18.43
C SER A 265 -0.86 -14.38 18.14
N GLU A 266 -1.68 -14.71 17.14
CA GLU A 266 -2.06 -16.10 16.87
C GLU A 266 -1.22 -16.73 15.75
N HIS A 267 -0.71 -15.92 14.82
CA HIS A 267 0.07 -16.36 13.66
C HIS A 267 1.26 -15.42 13.38
N PRO A 268 2.22 -15.27 14.35
CA PRO A 268 3.31 -14.28 14.25
C PRO A 268 4.20 -14.47 13.02
N ASP A 269 4.43 -15.72 12.57
CA ASP A 269 5.22 -15.98 11.36
C ASP A 269 4.50 -15.50 10.10
N CYS A 270 3.18 -15.65 10.03
CA CYS A 270 2.36 -15.11 8.95
C CYS A 270 2.39 -13.58 8.95
N PHE A 271 2.25 -12.95 10.11
CA PHE A 271 2.34 -11.51 10.27
C PHE A 271 3.69 -10.96 9.81
N ALA A 272 4.79 -11.57 10.26
CA ALA A 272 6.15 -11.17 9.87
C ALA A 272 6.40 -11.33 8.37
N GLY A 273 5.88 -12.41 7.77
CA GLY A 273 5.98 -12.63 6.33
C GLY A 273 5.24 -11.57 5.51
N ILE A 274 4.00 -11.25 5.86
CA ILE A 274 3.18 -10.24 5.17
C ILE A 274 3.81 -8.85 5.28
N GLU A 275 4.23 -8.45 6.48
CA GLU A 275 4.69 -7.08 6.77
C GLU A 275 6.20 -6.88 6.51
N ARG A 276 6.97 -7.96 6.38
CA ARG A 276 8.40 -7.96 6.02
C ARG A 276 9.27 -7.18 7.00
N GLY A 277 9.35 -7.68 8.21
CA GLY A 277 10.16 -7.11 9.29
C GLY A 277 9.52 -7.25 10.66
N GLU A 278 10.12 -6.60 11.63
CA GLU A 278 9.65 -6.61 13.01
C GLU A 278 8.69 -5.46 13.27
N PHE A 279 7.47 -5.80 13.68
CA PHE A 279 6.43 -4.85 14.06
C PHE A 279 5.76 -5.28 15.36
N LYS A 280 5.22 -4.32 16.09
CA LYS A 280 4.50 -4.56 17.34
C LYS A 280 3.10 -5.16 17.11
N GLY A 281 2.51 -4.90 15.94
CA GLY A 281 1.17 -5.34 15.57
C GLY A 281 0.47 -4.33 14.67
N TYR A 282 -0.87 -4.38 14.69
CA TYR A 282 -1.73 -3.44 13.97
C TYR A 282 -2.43 -2.46 14.90
N ALA A 283 -2.73 -1.27 14.38
CA ALA A 283 -3.62 -0.29 14.99
C ALA A 283 -4.73 0.11 14.01
N PRO A 284 -5.96 0.38 14.48
CA PRO A 284 -7.04 0.83 13.62
C PRO A 284 -6.73 2.21 13.03
N VAL A 285 -7.16 2.44 11.80
CA VAL A 285 -7.03 3.74 11.11
C VAL A 285 -8.33 4.11 10.41
N THR A 286 -8.45 5.42 10.13
CA THR A 286 -9.56 6.00 9.37
C THR A 286 -8.99 6.86 8.24
N PRO A 287 -9.81 7.33 7.27
CA PRO A 287 -9.34 8.21 6.20
C PRO A 287 -8.61 9.46 6.68
N GLU A 288 -9.02 10.02 7.84
CA GLU A 288 -8.45 11.23 8.42
C GLU A 288 -6.97 11.06 8.78
N PHE A 289 -6.54 9.84 9.14
CA PHE A 289 -5.13 9.53 9.41
C PHE A 289 -4.24 9.77 8.17
N TYR A 290 -4.81 9.63 6.99
CA TYR A 290 -4.11 9.78 5.70
C TYR A 290 -4.30 11.15 5.07
N GLN A 291 -5.02 12.09 5.70
CA GLN A 291 -5.33 13.40 5.12
C GLN A 291 -4.09 14.15 4.62
N PRO A 292 -2.94 14.19 5.34
CA PRO A 292 -1.73 14.86 4.83
C PRO A 292 -1.21 14.28 3.51
N ILE A 293 -1.33 12.96 3.31
CA ILE A 293 -0.89 12.29 2.07
C ILE A 293 -1.90 12.52 0.94
N ILE A 294 -3.19 12.52 1.26
CA ILE A 294 -4.25 12.86 0.31
C ILE A 294 -4.05 14.28 -0.23
N ASP A 295 -3.77 15.25 0.67
CA ASP A 295 -3.54 16.64 0.30
C ASP A 295 -2.26 16.81 -0.53
N ALA A 296 -1.16 16.14 -0.15
CA ALA A 296 0.08 16.15 -0.90
C ALA A 296 -0.12 15.57 -2.32
N ARG A 297 -0.82 14.43 -2.42
CA ARG A 297 -1.10 13.83 -3.73
C ARG A 297 -2.01 14.71 -4.59
N LYS A 298 -3.04 15.31 -4.00
CA LYS A 298 -3.94 16.24 -4.71
C LYS A 298 -3.17 17.44 -5.27
N ALA A 299 -2.21 17.98 -4.52
CA ALA A 299 -1.38 19.08 -4.97
C ALA A 299 -0.49 18.71 -6.16
N THR A 300 0.00 17.46 -6.25
CA THR A 300 0.85 17.00 -7.36
C THR A 300 0.07 16.71 -8.66
N ILE A 301 -1.25 16.45 -8.58
CA ILE A 301 -2.09 16.19 -9.76
C ILE A 301 -2.59 17.51 -10.39
N GLY A 302 -2.67 18.59 -9.61
CA GLY A 302 -3.21 19.89 -10.02
C GLY A 302 -2.16 20.92 -10.48
N GLY A 303 -0.88 20.55 -10.48
CA GLY A 303 0.25 21.37 -10.96
C GLY A 303 0.77 20.85 -12.36
#